data_c0375845a0b3ce240db3a231072e7516
#
_entry.id   c0375845a0b3ce240db3a231072e7516
#
_cell.length_a   1.000
_cell.length_b   1.000
_cell.length_c   1.000
_cell.angle_alpha   90.00
_cell.angle_beta   90.00
_cell.angle_gamma   90.00
#
_symmetry.space_group_name_H-M   'P 1'
#
loop_
_entity.id
_entity.type
_entity.pdbx_description
1 polymer ?
#
loop_
_entity_poly.entity_id
_entity_poly.type
_entity_poly.pdbx_seq_one_letter_code
_entity_poly.pdbx_strand_id
1 'polypeptide(L)'
;MRRLIFGLCLLAAWIVPPSAMAEDTRFDASGEEAETLVIGSVTDLVFIEPLIREFQRTNPSTAVIYRQMTSLDLYAAVADACEKGEFFADTVISSAIPEQVRLVNDGCSEPFRFSLPPDLPDWASWRNELVGLTYEPAVIVYDREGLKPEEVPRNRFELVDLLRQTERFRGRIGTYDIESSGVGYIFAFEDASQASTWGRLLESLGQNRARLFCCSSEVIDGVRTGRLVLGYNVLGSYALARQEEDPRIGIIFPSDYTLALSRAALVSRHARNKRAANALIALALTDTGQRLLSGPSRLFSSLNGPAMLNRIDTGAGPSAEEAAFRPIALSPALLVGLDQAKRKAFLDQWRKSFQLGGGE
;
A
#
# COMPACT_ATOMS: atom_id res chain seq x y z
N MET A 1 3.83 69.10 -22.21
CA MET A 1 3.95 68.30 -20.96
C MET A 1 3.48 66.88 -21.25
N ARG A 2 4.42 65.94 -21.54
CA ARG A 2 4.17 64.54 -21.85
C ARG A 2 4.38 63.74 -20.55
N ARG A 3 3.34 63.10 -20.03
CA ARG A 3 3.44 62.20 -18.90
C ARG A 3 3.75 60.80 -19.42
N LEU A 4 4.94 60.29 -19.10
CA LEU A 4 5.31 58.86 -19.25
C LEU A 4 4.67 58.06 -18.12
N ILE A 5 3.89 57.07 -18.48
CA ILE A 5 3.36 56.04 -17.55
C ILE A 5 4.31 54.84 -17.65
N PHE A 6 5.04 54.58 -16.56
CA PHE A 6 5.84 53.39 -16.40
C PHE A 6 4.90 52.23 -15.96
N GLY A 7 4.73 51.29 -16.84
CA GLY A 7 4.02 50.04 -16.53
C GLY A 7 4.94 49.07 -15.76
N LEU A 8 4.60 48.78 -14.53
CA LEU A 8 5.28 47.78 -13.68
C LEU A 8 4.75 46.38 -14.04
N CYS A 9 5.51 45.58 -14.82
CA CYS A 9 5.21 44.18 -15.04
C CYS A 9 5.58 43.38 -13.78
N LEU A 10 4.56 42.94 -13.01
CA LEU A 10 4.71 41.98 -11.94
C LEU A 10 4.91 40.56 -12.56
N LEU A 11 6.14 40.08 -12.53
CA LEU A 11 6.46 38.66 -12.78
C LEU A 11 5.92 37.82 -11.61
N ALA A 12 4.80 37.15 -11.82
CA ALA A 12 4.32 36.13 -10.92
C ALA A 12 5.26 34.92 -11.04
N ALA A 13 6.15 34.73 -10.07
CA ALA A 13 6.93 33.53 -9.95
C ALA A 13 5.97 32.38 -9.57
N TRP A 14 5.78 31.44 -10.46
CA TRP A 14 5.09 30.18 -10.19
C TRP A 14 5.96 29.36 -9.24
N ILE A 15 5.57 29.30 -7.97
CA ILE A 15 6.16 28.39 -7.00
C ILE A 15 5.65 26.99 -7.39
N VAL A 16 6.45 26.25 -8.13
CA VAL A 16 6.25 24.79 -8.32
C VAL A 16 6.48 24.16 -6.94
N PRO A 17 5.50 23.45 -6.37
CA PRO A 17 5.73 22.75 -5.11
C PRO A 17 6.88 21.75 -5.33
N PRO A 18 7.80 21.59 -4.35
CA PRO A 18 8.85 20.60 -4.47
C PRO A 18 8.20 19.23 -4.62
N SER A 19 8.57 18.49 -5.66
CA SER A 19 8.28 17.06 -5.78
C SER A 19 8.67 16.40 -4.47
N ALA A 20 7.82 15.52 -3.92
CA ALA A 20 8.13 14.77 -2.72
C ALA A 20 9.45 14.01 -2.96
N MET A 21 10.53 14.55 -2.40
CA MET A 21 11.86 13.95 -2.54
C MET A 21 11.83 12.64 -1.76
N ALA A 22 12.46 11.59 -2.31
CA ALA A 22 12.71 10.36 -1.60
C ALA A 22 13.39 10.67 -0.26
N GLU A 23 12.85 10.16 0.84
CA GLU A 23 13.49 10.29 2.14
C GLU A 23 14.42 9.09 2.33
N ASP A 24 15.73 9.36 2.22
CA ASP A 24 16.76 8.34 2.44
C ASP A 24 17.15 8.32 3.92
N THR A 25 16.90 7.19 4.59
CA THR A 25 17.40 6.93 5.94
C THR A 25 18.57 5.97 5.88
N ARG A 26 19.72 6.37 6.46
CA ARG A 26 20.92 5.54 6.52
C ARG A 26 21.03 4.84 7.87
N PHE A 27 21.34 3.56 7.82
CA PHE A 27 21.73 2.71 8.93
C PHE A 27 23.21 2.33 8.73
N ASP A 28 24.09 2.89 9.53
CA ASP A 28 25.51 2.58 9.46
C ASP A 28 25.78 1.11 9.78
N ALA A 29 26.84 0.56 9.22
CA ALA A 29 27.27 -0.79 9.53
C ALA A 29 27.59 -0.91 11.03
N SER A 30 27.26 -2.05 11.65
CA SER A 30 27.55 -2.29 13.06
C SER A 30 29.02 -2.67 13.31
N GLY A 31 29.77 -3.04 12.26
CA GLY A 31 31.21 -3.28 12.23
C GLY A 31 31.92 -2.36 11.24
N GLU A 32 33.11 -2.76 10.78
CA GLU A 32 33.82 -2.04 9.73
C GLU A 32 33.01 -2.13 8.42
N GLU A 33 32.64 -0.96 7.89
CA GLU A 33 31.82 -0.90 6.66
C GLU A 33 32.60 -1.34 5.45
N ALA A 34 32.15 -2.41 4.80
CA ALA A 34 32.72 -2.95 3.56
C ALA A 34 31.79 -2.79 2.36
N GLU A 35 30.47 -2.69 2.58
CA GLU A 35 29.48 -2.63 1.53
C GLU A 35 28.20 -1.90 1.99
N THR A 36 27.40 -1.50 1.02
CA THR A 36 26.09 -0.83 1.25
C THR A 36 25.02 -1.60 0.52
N LEU A 37 23.83 -1.75 1.16
CA LEU A 37 22.58 -2.24 0.57
C LEU A 37 21.60 -1.08 0.45
N VAL A 38 21.08 -0.84 -0.74
CA VAL A 38 20.03 0.17 -0.98
C VAL A 38 18.69 -0.52 -1.17
N ILE A 39 17.71 -0.16 -0.33
CA ILE A 39 16.34 -0.68 -0.36
C ILE A 39 15.42 0.44 -0.83
N GLY A 40 14.77 0.28 -1.99
CA GLY A 40 13.65 1.14 -2.41
C GLY A 40 12.34 0.56 -1.88
N SER A 41 11.55 1.35 -1.16
CA SER A 41 10.32 0.81 -0.55
C SER A 41 9.19 1.83 -0.43
N VAL A 42 7.96 1.33 -0.39
CA VAL A 42 6.74 2.09 -0.08
C VAL A 42 6.27 1.89 1.36
N THR A 43 6.96 1.00 2.10
CA THR A 43 6.59 0.68 3.49
C THR A 43 7.15 1.76 4.41
N ASP A 44 6.35 2.24 5.36
CA ASP A 44 6.85 3.17 6.36
C ASP A 44 7.97 2.52 7.18
N LEU A 45 9.05 3.26 7.39
CA LEU A 45 10.29 2.74 7.98
C LEU A 45 10.06 1.98 9.29
N VAL A 46 9.16 2.46 10.14
CA VAL A 46 8.84 1.84 11.44
C VAL A 46 8.42 0.37 11.32
N PHE A 47 7.82 -0.02 10.20
CA PHE A 47 7.36 -1.39 9.95
C PHE A 47 8.45 -2.32 9.38
N ILE A 48 9.54 -1.78 8.85
CA ILE A 48 10.61 -2.60 8.24
C ILE A 48 11.93 -2.52 9.01
N GLU A 49 12.11 -1.52 9.86
CA GLU A 49 13.32 -1.31 10.63
C GLU A 49 13.74 -2.54 11.45
N PRO A 50 12.84 -3.29 12.15
CA PRO A 50 13.23 -4.49 12.87
C PRO A 50 13.91 -5.54 11.98
N LEU A 51 13.43 -5.70 10.74
CA LEU A 51 14.05 -6.60 9.76
C LEU A 51 15.42 -6.09 9.28
N ILE A 52 15.57 -4.77 9.07
CA ILE A 52 16.86 -4.15 8.72
C ILE A 52 17.90 -4.36 9.83
N ARG A 53 17.50 -4.14 11.08
CA ARG A 53 18.40 -4.33 12.24
C ARG A 53 18.85 -5.79 12.38
N GLU A 54 17.94 -6.74 12.19
CA GLU A 54 18.31 -8.17 12.23
C GLU A 54 19.20 -8.55 11.03
N PHE A 55 18.95 -8.00 9.84
CA PHE A 55 19.84 -8.16 8.69
C PHE A 55 21.25 -7.67 9.01
N GLN A 56 21.42 -6.48 9.60
CA GLN A 56 22.72 -5.95 9.98
C GLN A 56 23.40 -6.75 11.10
N ARG A 57 22.63 -7.36 12.02
CA ARG A 57 23.18 -8.24 13.07
C ARG A 57 23.88 -9.47 12.46
N THR A 58 23.36 -9.99 11.34
CA THR A 58 23.97 -11.13 10.61
C THR A 58 24.92 -10.71 9.49
N ASN A 59 24.91 -9.42 9.11
CA ASN A 59 25.78 -8.81 8.11
C ASN A 59 26.42 -7.52 8.67
N PRO A 60 27.30 -7.61 9.66
CA PRO A 60 27.76 -6.46 10.44
C PRO A 60 28.59 -5.44 9.63
N SER A 61 29.15 -5.83 8.48
CA SER A 61 29.91 -4.94 7.59
C SER A 61 29.03 -4.26 6.52
N THR A 62 27.71 -4.44 6.55
CA THR A 62 26.80 -3.88 5.55
C THR A 62 26.04 -2.68 6.14
N ALA A 63 26.27 -1.49 5.58
CA ALA A 63 25.39 -0.34 5.79
C ALA A 63 24.10 -0.51 4.98
N VAL A 64 23.00 0.06 5.45
CA VAL A 64 21.72 0.03 4.72
C VAL A 64 21.23 1.45 4.46
N ILE A 65 20.86 1.75 3.22
CA ILE A 65 20.12 2.96 2.83
C ILE A 65 18.71 2.54 2.54
N TYR A 66 17.77 3.05 3.33
CA TYR A 66 16.34 2.85 3.12
C TYR A 66 15.75 4.08 2.44
N ARG A 67 15.26 3.90 1.21
CA ARG A 67 14.69 4.94 0.35
C ARG A 67 13.19 4.77 0.34
N GLN A 68 12.47 5.62 1.10
CA GLN A 68 11.01 5.60 1.17
C GLN A 68 10.41 6.51 0.12
N MET A 69 9.42 6.00 -0.63
CA MET A 69 8.74 6.73 -1.70
C MET A 69 7.27 6.33 -1.79
N THR A 70 6.48 7.11 -2.52
CA THR A 70 5.14 6.68 -2.93
C THR A 70 5.23 5.52 -3.92
N SER A 71 4.15 4.75 -4.08
CA SER A 71 4.20 3.54 -4.91
C SER A 71 4.44 3.81 -6.40
N LEU A 72 3.85 4.88 -6.93
CA LEU A 72 4.02 5.24 -8.34
C LEU A 72 5.37 5.91 -8.62
N ASP A 73 5.88 6.72 -7.68
CA ASP A 73 7.20 7.34 -7.81
C ASP A 73 8.30 6.28 -7.74
N LEU A 74 8.18 5.30 -6.82
CA LEU A 74 9.10 4.18 -6.73
C LEU A 74 9.13 3.36 -8.04
N TYR A 75 7.94 3.02 -8.55
CA TYR A 75 7.84 2.30 -9.82
C TYR A 75 8.49 3.09 -10.97
N ALA A 76 8.15 4.38 -11.11
CA ALA A 76 8.68 5.24 -12.17
C ALA A 76 10.22 5.34 -12.11
N ALA A 77 10.78 5.54 -10.91
CA ALA A 77 12.23 5.63 -10.71
C ALA A 77 12.96 4.32 -11.05
N VAL A 78 12.39 3.18 -10.61
CA VAL A 78 12.97 1.86 -10.90
C VAL A 78 12.89 1.51 -12.39
N ALA A 79 11.74 1.80 -13.03
CA ALA A 79 11.53 1.55 -14.46
C ALA A 79 12.47 2.40 -15.33
N ASP A 80 12.58 3.70 -15.02
CA ASP A 80 13.48 4.63 -15.72
C ASP A 80 14.94 4.21 -15.59
N ALA A 81 15.39 3.87 -14.38
CA ALA A 81 16.74 3.39 -14.15
C ALA A 81 17.00 2.06 -14.88
N CYS A 82 16.01 1.15 -14.89
CA CYS A 82 16.12 -0.12 -15.60
C CYS A 82 16.26 0.09 -17.12
N GLU A 83 15.46 0.95 -17.73
CA GLU A 83 15.51 1.28 -19.16
C GLU A 83 16.86 1.89 -19.57
N LYS A 84 17.42 2.75 -18.72
CA LYS A 84 18.71 3.40 -18.94
C LYS A 84 19.92 2.52 -18.61
N GLY A 85 19.72 1.35 -17.98
CA GLY A 85 20.80 0.52 -17.48
C GLY A 85 21.52 1.11 -16.26
N GLU A 86 20.82 1.93 -15.49
CA GLU A 86 21.35 2.65 -14.32
C GLU A 86 20.95 1.97 -13.00
N PHE A 87 21.66 2.32 -11.94
CA PHE A 87 21.38 1.86 -10.58
C PHE A 87 20.39 2.80 -9.90
N PHE A 88 19.37 2.21 -9.26
CA PHE A 88 18.48 2.94 -8.35
C PHE A 88 18.46 2.33 -6.95
N ALA A 89 18.22 1.03 -6.85
CA ALA A 89 18.20 0.28 -5.60
C ALA A 89 18.63 -1.17 -5.85
N ASP A 90 19.13 -1.85 -4.82
CA ASP A 90 19.52 -3.28 -4.89
C ASP A 90 18.31 -4.19 -4.79
N THR A 91 17.35 -3.83 -3.94
CA THR A 91 16.05 -4.50 -3.80
C THR A 91 14.91 -3.48 -3.76
N VAL A 92 13.75 -3.89 -4.26
CA VAL A 92 12.53 -3.08 -4.28
C VAL A 92 11.44 -3.82 -3.56
N ILE A 93 10.80 -3.18 -2.56
CA ILE A 93 9.72 -3.75 -1.76
C ILE A 93 8.48 -2.85 -1.90
N SER A 94 7.40 -3.38 -2.48
CA SER A 94 6.19 -2.59 -2.71
C SER A 94 4.92 -3.41 -2.54
N SER A 95 3.87 -2.76 -2.05
CA SER A 95 2.50 -3.27 -2.02
C SER A 95 1.72 -2.95 -3.30
N ALA A 96 2.25 -2.12 -4.20
CA ALA A 96 1.72 -1.91 -5.55
C ALA A 96 2.14 -3.08 -6.45
N ILE A 97 1.51 -4.24 -6.24
CA ILE A 97 1.92 -5.50 -6.86
C ILE A 97 1.77 -5.56 -8.39
N PRO A 98 0.81 -4.86 -9.05
CA PRO A 98 0.80 -4.80 -10.52
C PRO A 98 2.07 -4.18 -11.10
N GLU A 99 2.54 -3.09 -10.50
CA GLU A 99 3.77 -2.39 -10.88
C GLU A 99 5.00 -3.29 -10.66
N GLN A 100 5.04 -4.06 -9.56
CA GLN A 100 6.10 -5.03 -9.31
C GLN A 100 6.12 -6.15 -10.37
N VAL A 101 4.94 -6.70 -10.69
CA VAL A 101 4.81 -7.69 -11.77
C VAL A 101 5.22 -7.09 -13.11
N ARG A 102 4.92 -5.83 -13.36
CA ARG A 102 5.34 -5.13 -14.59
C ARG A 102 6.86 -5.00 -14.65
N LEU A 103 7.55 -4.60 -13.58
CA LEU A 103 9.01 -4.54 -13.54
C LEU A 103 9.65 -5.89 -13.86
N VAL A 104 9.15 -6.97 -13.27
CA VAL A 104 9.62 -8.34 -13.56
C VAL A 104 9.36 -8.71 -15.02
N ASN A 105 8.16 -8.42 -15.53
CA ASN A 105 7.81 -8.74 -16.93
C ASN A 105 8.70 -8.00 -17.94
N ASP A 106 9.06 -6.77 -17.63
CA ASP A 106 9.92 -5.92 -18.47
C ASP A 106 11.42 -6.23 -18.28
N GLY A 107 11.75 -7.26 -17.47
CA GLY A 107 13.12 -7.73 -17.25
C GLY A 107 13.96 -6.81 -16.37
N CYS A 108 13.34 -6.07 -15.45
CA CYS A 108 14.01 -5.17 -14.50
C CYS A 108 14.43 -5.87 -13.19
N SER A 109 14.18 -7.18 -13.08
CA SER A 109 14.57 -8.03 -11.96
C SER A 109 15.58 -9.10 -12.34
N GLU A 110 16.12 -9.79 -11.35
CA GLU A 110 16.91 -11.01 -11.50
C GLU A 110 16.32 -12.15 -10.67
N PRO A 111 16.50 -13.40 -11.10
CA PRO A 111 16.12 -14.57 -10.32
C PRO A 111 16.83 -14.59 -8.96
N PHE A 112 16.08 -15.01 -7.92
CA PHE A 112 16.66 -15.20 -6.59
C PHE A 112 17.75 -16.27 -6.62
N ARG A 113 18.80 -16.05 -5.80
CA ARG A 113 19.92 -16.96 -5.63
C ARG A 113 19.78 -17.87 -4.39
N PHE A 114 18.56 -18.02 -3.92
CA PHE A 114 18.17 -18.91 -2.82
C PHE A 114 16.89 -19.64 -3.19
N SER A 115 16.60 -20.76 -2.50
CA SER A 115 15.34 -21.48 -2.71
C SER A 115 14.23 -20.84 -1.90
N LEU A 116 13.08 -20.60 -2.52
CA LEU A 116 11.89 -20.14 -1.81
C LEU A 116 11.42 -21.22 -0.81
N PRO A 117 10.84 -20.84 0.34
CA PRO A 117 10.29 -21.79 1.29
C PRO A 117 9.24 -22.72 0.64
N PRO A 118 9.24 -24.04 0.94
CA PRO A 118 8.31 -24.97 0.33
C PRO A 118 6.85 -24.77 0.78
N ASP A 119 6.64 -24.10 1.88
CA ASP A 119 5.34 -23.74 2.46
C ASP A 119 4.88 -22.33 2.04
N LEU A 120 5.64 -21.65 1.20
CA LEU A 120 5.21 -20.37 0.62
C LEU A 120 4.01 -20.62 -0.31
N PRO A 121 2.87 -19.93 -0.10
CA PRO A 121 1.69 -20.12 -0.94
C PRO A 121 1.95 -19.76 -2.41
N ASP A 122 1.35 -20.48 -3.35
CA ASP A 122 1.53 -20.28 -4.80
C ASP A 122 1.20 -18.85 -5.25
N TRP A 123 0.22 -18.20 -4.60
CA TRP A 123 -0.15 -16.82 -4.91
C TRP A 123 0.94 -15.80 -4.54
N ALA A 124 1.88 -16.17 -3.66
CA ALA A 124 2.88 -15.28 -3.08
C ALA A 124 4.21 -15.26 -3.85
N SER A 125 4.32 -15.89 -5.01
CA SER A 125 5.56 -15.85 -5.80
C SER A 125 5.30 -15.89 -7.30
N TRP A 126 6.24 -15.34 -8.07
CA TRP A 126 6.19 -15.40 -9.52
C TRP A 126 7.61 -15.41 -10.14
N ARG A 127 7.86 -16.38 -11.05
CA ARG A 127 9.11 -16.56 -11.85
C ARG A 127 10.40 -16.76 -11.04
N ASN A 128 10.34 -17.01 -9.75
CA ASN A 128 11.52 -16.97 -8.88
C ASN A 128 12.25 -15.58 -8.91
N GLU A 129 11.53 -14.52 -9.27
CA GLU A 129 12.03 -13.14 -9.37
C GLU A 129 11.23 -12.17 -8.51
N LEU A 130 10.02 -12.55 -8.12
CA LEU A 130 9.12 -11.76 -7.25
C LEU A 130 8.56 -12.64 -6.15
N VAL A 131 8.64 -12.16 -4.91
CA VAL A 131 8.12 -12.89 -3.75
C VAL A 131 7.41 -11.97 -2.77
N GLY A 132 6.27 -12.41 -2.29
CA GLY A 132 5.48 -11.75 -1.26
C GLY A 132 6.02 -12.03 0.13
N LEU A 133 6.34 -10.97 0.86
CA LEU A 133 6.87 -11.05 2.22
C LEU A 133 5.77 -11.04 3.29
N THR A 134 4.60 -10.47 2.97
CA THR A 134 3.51 -10.23 3.92
C THR A 134 2.16 -10.67 3.35
N TYR A 135 1.16 -10.72 4.24
CA TYR A 135 -0.25 -10.93 3.91
C TYR A 135 -1.06 -9.74 4.41
N GLU A 136 -1.52 -8.89 3.50
CA GLU A 136 -2.12 -7.60 3.81
C GLU A 136 -3.62 -7.59 3.42
N PRO A 137 -4.53 -7.85 4.36
CA PRO A 137 -5.96 -7.76 4.07
C PRO A 137 -6.40 -6.32 3.87
N ALA A 138 -7.30 -6.10 2.92
CA ALA A 138 -8.02 -4.84 2.74
C ALA A 138 -9.20 -4.78 3.72
N VAL A 139 -9.11 -3.90 4.70
CA VAL A 139 -10.11 -3.77 5.76
C VAL A 139 -10.87 -2.45 5.65
N ILE A 140 -12.03 -2.38 6.31
CA ILE A 140 -12.70 -1.12 6.61
C ILE A 140 -12.32 -0.75 8.04
N VAL A 141 -11.95 0.51 8.26
CA VAL A 141 -11.75 1.06 9.60
C VAL A 141 -12.89 2.01 9.93
N TYR A 142 -13.26 2.11 11.21
CA TYR A 142 -14.31 3.01 11.63
C TYR A 142 -14.04 3.60 13.02
N ASP A 143 -14.62 4.75 13.29
CA ASP A 143 -14.64 5.38 14.60
C ASP A 143 -15.75 4.73 15.45
N ARG A 144 -15.38 4.02 16.52
CA ARG A 144 -16.32 3.35 17.43
C ARG A 144 -17.23 4.34 18.17
N GLU A 145 -16.84 5.60 18.29
CA GLU A 145 -17.69 6.66 18.85
C GLU A 145 -18.61 7.26 17.77
N GLY A 146 -18.24 7.13 16.49
CA GLY A 146 -18.98 7.63 15.33
C GLY A 146 -20.07 6.72 14.80
N LEU A 147 -19.99 5.41 15.09
CA LEU A 147 -20.99 4.39 14.71
C LEU A 147 -21.48 3.63 15.94
N LYS A 148 -22.79 3.41 16.04
CA LYS A 148 -23.34 2.49 17.03
C LYS A 148 -23.04 1.04 16.62
N PRO A 149 -22.97 0.09 17.59
CA PRO A 149 -22.68 -1.32 17.28
C PRO A 149 -23.59 -1.93 16.20
N GLU A 150 -24.89 -1.59 16.21
CA GLU A 150 -25.88 -2.07 15.24
C GLU A 150 -25.77 -1.44 13.85
N GLU A 151 -24.98 -0.37 13.71
CA GLU A 151 -24.75 0.33 12.44
C GLU A 151 -23.44 -0.14 11.75
N VAL A 152 -22.60 -0.92 12.45
CA VAL A 152 -21.32 -1.37 11.91
C VAL A 152 -21.57 -2.33 10.74
N PRO A 153 -21.16 -1.97 9.50
CA PRO A 153 -21.46 -2.78 8.33
C PRO A 153 -20.65 -4.06 8.31
N ARG A 154 -21.28 -5.18 8.00
CA ARG A 154 -20.62 -6.49 7.93
C ARG A 154 -20.05 -6.80 6.53
N ASN A 155 -20.55 -6.12 5.51
CA ASN A 155 -20.20 -6.35 4.10
C ASN A 155 -20.44 -5.06 3.29
N ARG A 156 -20.10 -5.11 2.00
CA ARG A 156 -20.24 -3.93 1.12
C ARG A 156 -21.70 -3.54 0.84
N PHE A 157 -22.65 -4.48 0.91
CA PHE A 157 -24.07 -4.15 0.76
C PHE A 157 -24.55 -3.29 1.93
N GLU A 158 -24.25 -3.73 3.15
CA GLU A 158 -24.60 -2.99 4.36
C GLU A 158 -23.87 -1.63 4.43
N LEU A 159 -22.61 -1.59 3.96
CA LEU A 159 -21.89 -0.33 3.83
C LEU A 159 -22.61 0.63 2.88
N VAL A 160 -23.01 0.19 1.69
CA VAL A 160 -23.76 1.01 0.74
C VAL A 160 -25.07 1.50 1.34
N ASP A 161 -25.80 0.63 2.05
CA ASP A 161 -27.06 1.01 2.70
C ASP A 161 -26.85 2.04 3.82
N LEU A 162 -25.81 1.88 4.64
CA LEU A 162 -25.42 2.86 5.66
C LEU A 162 -25.10 4.23 5.02
N LEU A 163 -24.37 4.24 3.91
CA LEU A 163 -23.92 5.46 3.23
C LEU A 163 -25.06 6.24 2.54
N ARG A 164 -26.29 5.70 2.47
CA ARG A 164 -27.46 6.45 2.01
C ARG A 164 -27.84 7.60 2.94
N GLN A 165 -27.34 7.61 4.17
CA GLN A 165 -27.50 8.70 5.12
C GLN A 165 -26.49 9.83 4.84
N THR A 166 -26.57 10.43 3.64
CA THR A 166 -25.54 11.34 3.11
C THR A 166 -25.27 12.55 4.03
N GLU A 167 -26.28 13.09 4.69
CA GLU A 167 -26.10 14.23 5.63
C GLU A 167 -25.11 13.91 6.77
N ARG A 168 -25.11 12.65 7.22
CA ARG A 168 -24.25 12.19 8.32
C ARG A 168 -22.82 11.92 7.87
N PHE A 169 -22.64 11.41 6.64
CA PHE A 169 -21.37 10.89 6.16
C PHE A 169 -20.63 11.80 5.17
N ARG A 170 -21.26 12.90 4.74
CA ARG A 170 -20.67 13.84 3.76
C ARG A 170 -19.31 14.35 4.23
N GLY A 171 -18.25 14.06 3.44
CA GLY A 171 -16.87 14.42 3.72
C GLY A 171 -16.24 13.70 4.92
N ARG A 172 -16.90 12.65 5.45
CA ARG A 172 -16.46 11.90 6.62
C ARG A 172 -16.09 10.44 6.30
N ILE A 173 -15.95 10.12 5.02
CA ILE A 173 -15.45 8.82 4.54
C ILE A 173 -14.10 9.06 3.89
N GLY A 174 -13.14 8.16 4.13
CA GLY A 174 -11.84 8.17 3.48
C GLY A 174 -11.61 6.92 2.66
N THR A 175 -10.92 7.05 1.54
CA THR A 175 -10.39 5.96 0.74
C THR A 175 -9.16 6.42 -0.02
N TYR A 176 -8.53 5.55 -0.77
CA TYR A 176 -7.39 5.93 -1.58
C TYR A 176 -7.77 6.82 -2.77
N ASP A 177 -6.86 7.74 -3.10
CA ASP A 177 -6.79 8.32 -4.42
C ASP A 177 -6.15 7.30 -5.37
N ILE A 178 -6.95 6.64 -6.18
CA ILE A 178 -6.46 5.60 -7.10
C ILE A 178 -5.62 6.14 -8.27
N GLU A 179 -5.56 7.45 -8.44
CA GLU A 179 -4.70 8.07 -9.46
C GLU A 179 -3.25 8.19 -8.98
N SER A 180 -3.05 8.36 -7.68
CA SER A 180 -1.74 8.53 -7.04
C SER A 180 -1.28 7.31 -6.24
N SER A 181 -2.20 6.39 -5.89
CA SER A 181 -1.92 5.19 -5.09
C SER A 181 -2.05 3.90 -5.91
N GLY A 182 -0.94 3.20 -6.14
CA GLY A 182 -0.96 1.88 -6.79
C GLY A 182 -1.70 0.82 -5.96
N VAL A 183 -1.60 0.90 -4.62
CA VAL A 183 -2.38 0.03 -3.70
C VAL A 183 -3.87 0.33 -3.80
N GLY A 184 -4.24 1.60 -3.78
CA GLY A 184 -5.63 2.01 -3.95
C GLY A 184 -6.18 1.56 -5.31
N TYR A 185 -5.37 1.71 -6.36
CA TYR A 185 -5.76 1.29 -7.71
C TYR A 185 -6.05 -0.21 -7.79
N ILE A 186 -5.15 -1.08 -7.29
CA ILE A 186 -5.38 -2.53 -7.36
C ILE A 186 -6.60 -2.96 -6.54
N PHE A 187 -6.80 -2.42 -5.34
CA PHE A 187 -7.98 -2.75 -4.55
C PHE A 187 -9.28 -2.32 -5.25
N ALA A 188 -9.33 -1.11 -5.81
CA ALA A 188 -10.50 -0.64 -6.55
C ALA A 188 -10.76 -1.46 -7.83
N PHE A 189 -9.69 -1.84 -8.54
CA PHE A 189 -9.78 -2.65 -9.76
C PHE A 189 -10.28 -4.08 -9.47
N GLU A 190 -9.79 -4.69 -8.40
CA GLU A 190 -10.25 -6.01 -7.94
C GLU A 190 -11.70 -5.95 -7.43
N ASP A 191 -12.08 -4.92 -6.67
CA ASP A 191 -13.47 -4.69 -6.26
C ASP A 191 -14.40 -4.57 -7.48
N ALA A 192 -13.98 -3.84 -8.51
CA ALA A 192 -14.75 -3.73 -9.75
C ALA A 192 -14.90 -5.07 -10.49
N SER A 193 -13.93 -5.96 -10.36
CA SER A 193 -13.93 -7.28 -10.99
C SER A 193 -14.72 -8.32 -10.19
N GLN A 194 -14.79 -8.17 -8.85
CA GLN A 194 -15.37 -9.17 -7.93
C GLN A 194 -16.81 -8.87 -7.53
N ALA A 195 -17.24 -7.61 -7.51
CA ALA A 195 -18.46 -7.20 -6.85
C ALA A 195 -19.50 -6.57 -7.80
N SER A 196 -20.69 -7.17 -7.86
CA SER A 196 -21.86 -6.53 -8.47
C SER A 196 -22.29 -5.22 -7.78
N THR A 197 -21.80 -4.99 -6.56
CA THR A 197 -22.03 -3.77 -5.75
C THR A 197 -21.11 -2.62 -6.09
N TRP A 198 -20.03 -2.83 -6.85
CA TRP A 198 -19.01 -1.82 -7.11
C TRP A 198 -19.59 -0.48 -7.59
N GLY A 199 -20.47 -0.52 -8.60
CA GLY A 199 -21.06 0.71 -9.14
C GLY A 199 -21.82 1.51 -8.08
N ARG A 200 -22.60 0.83 -7.21
CA ARG A 200 -23.33 1.49 -6.10
C ARG A 200 -22.41 2.01 -5.02
N LEU A 201 -21.37 1.26 -4.71
CA LEU A 201 -20.37 1.69 -3.72
C LEU A 201 -19.64 2.94 -4.20
N LEU A 202 -19.19 2.95 -5.46
CA LEU A 202 -18.53 4.08 -6.07
C LEU A 202 -19.44 5.32 -6.12
N GLU A 203 -20.71 5.14 -6.48
CA GLU A 203 -21.71 6.19 -6.44
C GLU A 203 -21.90 6.73 -5.00
N SER A 204 -22.03 5.83 -4.01
CA SER A 204 -22.20 6.21 -2.60
C SER A 204 -21.00 6.98 -2.06
N LEU A 205 -19.78 6.59 -2.43
CA LEU A 205 -18.56 7.32 -2.06
C LEU A 205 -18.56 8.73 -2.68
N GLY A 206 -18.94 8.85 -3.95
CA GLY A 206 -19.04 10.14 -4.64
C GLY A 206 -20.10 11.05 -4.02
N GLN A 207 -21.34 10.56 -3.82
CA GLN A 207 -22.43 11.32 -3.22
C GLN A 207 -22.10 11.83 -1.82
N ASN A 208 -21.38 11.03 -1.03
CA ASN A 208 -20.89 11.41 0.29
C ASN A 208 -19.63 12.29 0.24
N ARG A 209 -19.15 12.67 -0.94
CA ARG A 209 -17.90 13.44 -1.10
C ARG A 209 -16.75 12.82 -0.30
N ALA A 210 -16.56 11.51 -0.48
CA ALA A 210 -15.49 10.80 0.22
C ALA A 210 -14.14 11.46 -0.07
N ARG A 211 -13.29 11.55 0.95
CA ARG A 211 -11.97 12.16 0.85
C ARG A 211 -10.97 11.14 0.33
N LEU A 212 -10.13 11.58 -0.58
CA LEU A 212 -9.13 10.77 -1.24
C LEU A 212 -7.75 11.01 -0.62
N PHE A 213 -7.01 9.93 -0.36
CA PHE A 213 -5.70 9.96 0.31
C PHE A 213 -4.69 9.08 -0.44
N CYS A 214 -3.40 9.39 -0.31
CA CYS A 214 -2.35 8.56 -0.90
C CYS A 214 -2.21 7.20 -0.21
N CYS A 215 -2.45 7.16 1.09
CA CYS A 215 -1.88 6.15 1.96
C CYS A 215 -2.86 5.69 3.05
N SER A 216 -2.73 4.41 3.50
CA SER A 216 -3.52 3.85 4.61
C SER A 216 -3.40 4.68 5.89
N SER A 217 -2.17 5.12 6.22
CA SER A 217 -1.89 5.89 7.43
C SER A 217 -2.72 7.16 7.52
N GLU A 218 -2.84 7.91 6.42
CA GLU A 218 -3.63 9.16 6.38
C GLU A 218 -5.13 8.92 6.55
N VAL A 219 -5.66 7.85 5.94
CA VAL A 219 -7.08 7.47 6.10
C VAL A 219 -7.35 7.08 7.56
N ILE A 220 -6.50 6.22 8.14
CA ILE A 220 -6.66 5.73 9.51
C ILE A 220 -6.49 6.87 10.52
N ASP A 221 -5.53 7.77 10.33
CA ASP A 221 -5.36 8.97 11.16
C ASP A 221 -6.55 9.94 11.02
N GLY A 222 -7.20 9.96 9.85
CA GLY A 222 -8.46 10.67 9.66
C GLY A 222 -9.57 10.12 10.55
N VAL A 223 -9.68 8.79 10.68
CA VAL A 223 -10.64 8.12 11.58
C VAL A 223 -10.25 8.35 13.03
N ARG A 224 -8.99 8.14 13.39
CA ARG A 224 -8.46 8.33 14.75
C ARG A 224 -8.73 9.73 15.30
N THR A 225 -8.64 10.75 14.45
CA THR A 225 -8.87 12.15 14.84
C THR A 225 -10.33 12.59 14.74
N GLY A 226 -11.28 11.70 14.41
CA GLY A 226 -12.70 12.01 14.25
C GLY A 226 -13.04 12.84 13.00
N ARG A 227 -12.06 13.15 12.15
CA ARG A 227 -12.28 13.81 10.84
C ARG A 227 -13.05 12.92 9.88
N LEU A 228 -12.85 11.61 9.98
CA LEU A 228 -13.56 10.58 9.26
C LEU A 228 -14.32 9.69 10.24
N VAL A 229 -15.42 9.12 9.78
CA VAL A 229 -16.15 8.07 10.49
C VAL A 229 -15.78 6.69 9.97
N LEU A 230 -15.45 6.61 8.67
CA LEU A 230 -15.13 5.37 7.97
C LEU A 230 -13.92 5.58 7.06
N GLY A 231 -13.08 4.55 6.97
CA GLY A 231 -12.02 4.40 5.98
C GLY A 231 -12.21 3.08 5.22
N TYR A 232 -12.24 3.13 3.88
CA TYR A 232 -12.49 1.97 3.03
C TYR A 232 -11.22 1.45 2.36
N ASN A 233 -11.05 0.11 2.36
CA ASN A 233 -9.95 -0.61 1.70
C ASN A 233 -8.53 -0.24 2.19
N VAL A 234 -8.35 0.05 3.47
CA VAL A 234 -7.02 0.30 4.04
C VAL A 234 -6.29 -1.01 4.37
N LEU A 235 -4.97 -0.97 4.46
CA LEU A 235 -4.17 -2.13 4.84
C LEU A 235 -4.39 -2.51 6.30
N GLY A 236 -4.72 -3.77 6.55
CA GLY A 236 -5.06 -4.30 7.87
C GLY A 236 -3.90 -4.20 8.88
N SER A 237 -2.66 -4.33 8.44
CA SER A 237 -1.48 -4.17 9.29
C SER A 237 -1.35 -2.76 9.88
N TYR A 238 -1.60 -1.74 9.05
CA TYR A 238 -1.62 -0.34 9.49
C TYR A 238 -2.80 -0.06 10.43
N ALA A 239 -3.96 -0.66 10.13
CA ALA A 239 -5.14 -0.54 10.99
C ALA A 239 -4.89 -1.15 12.37
N LEU A 240 -4.29 -2.36 12.44
CA LEU A 240 -3.93 -3.01 13.70
C LEU A 240 -2.94 -2.16 14.50
N ALA A 241 -1.88 -1.67 13.86
CA ALA A 241 -0.89 -0.84 14.52
C ALA A 241 -1.51 0.40 15.19
N ARG A 242 -2.47 1.04 14.51
CA ARG A 242 -3.17 2.20 15.06
C ARG A 242 -4.23 1.83 16.10
N GLN A 243 -4.88 0.67 15.98
CA GLN A 243 -5.84 0.18 16.99
C GLN A 243 -5.15 -0.13 18.32
N GLU A 244 -3.92 -0.68 18.29
CA GLU A 244 -3.12 -0.92 19.49
C GLU A 244 -2.76 0.40 20.22
N GLU A 245 -2.63 1.50 19.49
CA GLU A 245 -2.37 2.85 20.03
C GLU A 245 -3.66 3.57 20.48
N ASP A 246 -4.77 3.34 19.76
CA ASP A 246 -6.05 3.98 20.03
C ASP A 246 -7.22 2.99 19.82
N PRO A 247 -7.81 2.45 20.90
CA PRO A 247 -8.87 1.45 20.84
C PRO A 247 -10.20 1.97 20.28
N ARG A 248 -10.33 3.29 20.00
CA ARG A 248 -11.50 3.84 19.29
C ARG A 248 -11.55 3.41 17.84
N ILE A 249 -10.43 2.96 17.26
CA ILE A 249 -10.39 2.44 15.90
C ILE A 249 -11.00 1.04 15.88
N GLY A 250 -12.15 0.89 15.23
CA GLY A 250 -12.74 -0.38 14.88
C GLY A 250 -12.22 -0.87 13.54
N ILE A 251 -12.10 -2.19 13.37
CA ILE A 251 -11.64 -2.84 12.13
C ILE A 251 -12.69 -3.86 11.70
N ILE A 252 -13.02 -3.88 10.42
CA ILE A 252 -14.01 -4.77 9.82
C ILE A 252 -13.32 -5.55 8.70
N PHE A 253 -13.41 -6.89 8.74
CA PHE A 253 -13.14 -7.75 7.60
C PHE A 253 -14.45 -7.97 6.85
N PRO A 254 -14.66 -7.37 5.65
CA PRO A 254 -15.93 -7.54 4.93
C PRO A 254 -16.24 -9.01 4.67
N SER A 255 -17.39 -9.49 5.17
CA SER A 255 -17.77 -10.92 5.12
C SER A 255 -18.14 -11.42 3.72
N ASP A 256 -18.52 -10.52 2.81
CA ASP A 256 -18.77 -10.86 1.41
C ASP A 256 -17.48 -11.32 0.69
N TYR A 257 -16.40 -10.60 0.87
CA TYR A 257 -15.00 -10.99 0.59
C TYR A 257 -14.04 -9.94 1.17
N THR A 258 -12.85 -10.41 1.55
CA THR A 258 -11.75 -9.56 1.96
C THR A 258 -10.56 -9.81 1.03
N LEU A 259 -10.22 -8.81 0.21
CA LEU A 259 -9.03 -8.87 -0.63
C LEU A 259 -7.79 -8.93 0.25
N ALA A 260 -6.77 -9.66 -0.17
CA ALA A 260 -5.48 -9.65 0.49
C ALA A 260 -4.38 -9.55 -0.55
N LEU A 261 -3.47 -8.60 -0.37
CA LEU A 261 -2.28 -8.49 -1.21
C LEU A 261 -1.02 -8.82 -0.40
N SER A 262 0.12 -8.81 -1.06
CA SER A 262 1.43 -8.98 -0.45
C SER A 262 2.28 -7.74 -0.65
N ARG A 263 3.15 -7.43 0.30
CA ARG A 263 4.31 -6.60 -0.03
C ARG A 263 5.29 -7.49 -0.76
N ALA A 264 5.45 -7.24 -2.05
CA ALA A 264 6.31 -8.05 -2.89
C ALA A 264 7.70 -7.45 -2.99
N ALA A 265 8.71 -8.32 -2.98
CA ALA A 265 10.12 -7.96 -3.08
C ALA A 265 10.74 -8.57 -4.34
N LEU A 266 11.62 -7.81 -4.98
CA LEU A 266 12.47 -8.25 -6.09
C LEU A 266 13.92 -7.79 -5.88
N VAL A 267 14.87 -8.48 -6.53
CA VAL A 267 16.25 -8.01 -6.68
C VAL A 267 16.35 -7.26 -8.02
N SER A 268 16.83 -6.01 -7.99
CA SER A 268 16.94 -5.20 -9.21
C SER A 268 17.99 -5.78 -10.17
N ARG A 269 17.71 -5.70 -11.46
CA ARG A 269 18.65 -6.15 -12.51
C ARG A 269 20.01 -5.47 -12.42
N HIS A 270 20.01 -4.16 -12.17
CA HIS A 270 21.20 -3.32 -12.05
C HIS A 270 21.65 -3.11 -10.61
N ALA A 271 21.25 -4.02 -9.69
CA ALA A 271 21.72 -4.01 -8.30
C ALA A 271 23.26 -4.07 -8.23
N ARG A 272 23.82 -3.22 -7.37
CA ARG A 272 25.26 -3.20 -7.06
C ARG A 272 25.64 -4.25 -6.04
N ASN A 273 24.73 -4.53 -5.10
CA ASN A 273 24.93 -5.52 -4.04
C ASN A 273 23.83 -6.62 -4.08
N LYS A 274 23.85 -7.41 -5.18
CA LYS A 274 22.89 -8.52 -5.37
C LYS A 274 22.96 -9.56 -4.25
N ARG A 275 24.15 -9.75 -3.63
CA ARG A 275 24.34 -10.69 -2.53
C ARG A 275 23.56 -10.25 -1.31
N ALA A 276 23.72 -9.00 -0.89
CA ALA A 276 23.02 -8.46 0.26
C ALA A 276 21.50 -8.35 0.03
N ALA A 277 21.06 -7.99 -1.19
CA ALA A 277 19.66 -7.97 -1.58
C ALA A 277 19.00 -9.35 -1.42
N ASN A 278 19.65 -10.40 -1.98
CA ASN A 278 19.18 -11.78 -1.81
C ASN A 278 19.17 -12.21 -0.34
N ALA A 279 20.19 -11.85 0.44
CA ALA A 279 20.28 -12.21 1.85
C ALA A 279 19.16 -11.55 2.70
N LEU A 280 18.82 -10.28 2.42
CA LEU A 280 17.72 -9.59 3.08
C LEU A 280 16.36 -10.26 2.77
N ILE A 281 16.08 -10.56 1.49
CA ILE A 281 14.83 -11.19 1.07
C ILE A 281 14.74 -12.61 1.66
N ALA A 282 15.83 -13.38 1.60
CA ALA A 282 15.90 -14.71 2.19
C ALA A 282 15.66 -14.66 3.70
N LEU A 283 16.29 -13.71 4.43
CA LEU A 283 16.04 -13.50 5.85
C LEU A 283 14.57 -13.22 6.12
N ALA A 284 13.94 -12.34 5.34
CA ALA A 284 12.53 -12.00 5.50
C ALA A 284 11.61 -13.22 5.40
N LEU A 285 11.99 -14.25 4.64
CA LEU A 285 11.23 -15.50 4.44
C LEU A 285 11.59 -16.60 5.43
N THR A 286 12.57 -16.41 6.32
CA THR A 286 12.83 -17.35 7.41
C THR A 286 11.82 -17.22 8.54
N ASP A 287 11.72 -18.22 9.42
CA ASP A 287 10.91 -18.13 10.64
C ASP A 287 11.27 -16.90 11.48
N THR A 288 12.54 -16.56 11.55
CA THR A 288 13.00 -15.36 12.28
C THR A 288 12.50 -14.08 11.62
N GLY A 289 12.66 -13.96 10.28
CA GLY A 289 12.17 -12.82 9.53
C GLY A 289 10.65 -12.68 9.62
N GLN A 290 9.92 -13.78 9.48
CA GLN A 290 8.45 -13.78 9.58
C GLN A 290 7.96 -13.44 10.98
N ARG A 291 8.66 -13.87 12.05
CA ARG A 291 8.36 -13.44 13.43
C ARG A 291 8.64 -11.94 13.64
N LEU A 292 9.69 -11.40 13.05
CA LEU A 292 9.97 -9.96 13.12
C LEU A 292 8.91 -9.15 12.37
N LEU A 293 8.53 -9.58 11.17
CA LEU A 293 7.48 -8.92 10.38
C LEU A 293 6.15 -8.94 11.14
N SER A 294 5.77 -10.05 11.73
CA SER A 294 4.47 -10.22 12.38
C SER A 294 4.41 -9.74 13.84
N GLY A 295 5.54 -9.59 14.50
CA GLY A 295 5.66 -9.10 15.86
C GLY A 295 6.03 -7.61 15.90
N PRO A 296 7.32 -7.25 16.02
CA PRO A 296 7.75 -5.85 16.15
C PRO A 296 7.32 -4.97 14.97
N SER A 297 7.33 -5.51 13.75
CA SER A 297 6.92 -4.80 12.53
C SER A 297 5.41 -4.71 12.34
N ARG A 298 4.60 -5.43 13.12
CA ARG A 298 3.13 -5.46 13.06
C ARG A 298 2.54 -5.76 11.68
N LEU A 299 3.35 -6.29 10.74
CA LEU A 299 2.92 -6.79 9.44
C LEU A 299 2.43 -8.23 9.60
N PHE A 300 1.60 -8.71 8.68
CA PHE A 300 1.17 -10.11 8.72
C PHE A 300 2.07 -10.97 7.85
N SER A 301 2.47 -12.12 8.37
CA SER A 301 3.34 -13.09 7.69
C SER A 301 2.68 -13.66 6.43
N SER A 302 3.43 -13.77 5.33
CA SER A 302 2.95 -14.48 4.13
C SER A 302 2.84 -15.99 4.34
N LEU A 303 3.67 -16.57 5.24
CA LEU A 303 3.67 -18.00 5.54
C LEU A 303 2.56 -18.39 6.51
N ASN A 304 2.24 -17.52 7.49
CA ASN A 304 1.24 -17.79 8.52
C ASN A 304 -0.13 -17.12 8.26
N GLY A 305 -0.20 -16.27 7.24
CA GLY A 305 -1.41 -15.69 6.66
C GLY A 305 -2.54 -15.36 7.63
N PRO A 306 -3.75 -15.87 7.37
CA PRO A 306 -4.96 -15.54 8.13
C PRO A 306 -4.92 -15.88 9.62
N ALA A 307 -4.12 -16.87 10.06
CA ALA A 307 -4.08 -17.27 11.46
C ALA A 307 -3.69 -16.14 12.43
N MET A 308 -2.97 -15.15 11.95
CA MET A 308 -2.57 -13.99 12.75
C MET A 308 -3.64 -12.91 12.86
N LEU A 309 -4.65 -12.93 11.98
CA LEU A 309 -5.69 -11.91 11.92
C LEU A 309 -6.68 -12.00 13.08
N ASN A 310 -6.75 -13.19 13.75
CA ASN A 310 -7.58 -13.39 14.94
C ASN A 310 -7.16 -12.53 16.15
N ARG A 311 -6.00 -11.86 16.08
CA ARG A 311 -5.54 -10.89 17.08
C ARG A 311 -6.20 -9.52 16.96
N ILE A 312 -6.87 -9.24 15.84
CA ILE A 312 -7.53 -7.96 15.59
C ILE A 312 -8.86 -7.94 16.34
N ASP A 313 -9.05 -6.91 17.17
CA ASP A 313 -10.34 -6.64 17.80
C ASP A 313 -11.29 -5.95 16.81
N THR A 314 -12.22 -6.71 16.26
CA THR A 314 -13.22 -6.22 15.31
C THR A 314 -14.42 -5.52 15.97
N GLY A 315 -14.53 -5.59 17.31
CA GLY A 315 -15.66 -5.03 18.01
C GLY A 315 -16.99 -5.65 17.55
N ALA A 316 -17.91 -4.83 17.03
CA ALA A 316 -19.19 -5.29 16.48
C ALA A 316 -19.11 -5.79 15.02
N GLY A 317 -17.96 -5.61 14.36
CA GLY A 317 -17.75 -6.06 12.98
C GLY A 317 -17.48 -7.56 12.86
N PRO A 318 -17.52 -8.12 11.62
CA PRO A 318 -17.13 -9.49 11.33
C PRO A 318 -15.68 -9.76 11.74
N SER A 319 -15.44 -10.92 12.33
CA SER A 319 -14.10 -11.41 12.65
C SER A 319 -13.35 -11.86 11.39
N ALA A 320 -12.05 -12.13 11.54
CA ALA A 320 -11.26 -12.73 10.46
C ALA A 320 -11.75 -14.14 10.09
N GLU A 321 -12.35 -14.88 11.03
CA GLU A 321 -12.89 -16.21 10.76
C GLU A 321 -14.15 -16.19 9.89
N GLU A 322 -14.92 -15.10 9.96
CA GLU A 322 -16.12 -14.87 9.14
C GLU A 322 -15.79 -14.32 7.74
N ALA A 323 -14.56 -13.89 7.51
CA ALA A 323 -14.13 -13.27 6.26
C ALA A 323 -13.82 -14.29 5.17
N ALA A 324 -14.31 -14.05 3.97
CA ALA A 324 -13.93 -14.80 2.77
C ALA A 324 -12.68 -14.17 2.15
N PHE A 325 -11.49 -14.56 2.60
CA PHE A 325 -10.24 -14.02 2.07
C PHE A 325 -10.01 -14.40 0.61
N ARG A 326 -9.60 -13.42 -0.19
CA ARG A 326 -9.23 -13.55 -1.60
C ARG A 326 -7.83 -12.97 -1.82
N PRO A 327 -6.79 -13.80 -1.73
CA PRO A 327 -5.43 -13.38 -2.04
C PRO A 327 -5.31 -12.97 -3.52
N ILE A 328 -4.70 -11.81 -3.75
CA ILE A 328 -4.38 -11.32 -5.09
C ILE A 328 -3.04 -11.95 -5.48
N ALA A 329 -3.06 -12.87 -6.44
CA ALA A 329 -1.88 -13.62 -6.84
C ALA A 329 -0.87 -12.77 -7.60
N LEU A 330 0.42 -12.93 -7.28
CA LEU A 330 1.52 -12.39 -8.05
C LEU A 330 1.60 -13.10 -9.41
N SER A 331 1.00 -12.52 -10.43
CA SER A 331 0.89 -13.14 -11.75
C SER A 331 0.72 -12.11 -12.88
N PRO A 332 0.95 -12.50 -14.15
CA PRO A 332 0.73 -11.63 -15.30
C PRO A 332 -0.71 -11.11 -15.43
N ALA A 333 -1.69 -11.73 -14.77
CA ALA A 333 -3.09 -11.27 -14.77
C ALA A 333 -3.21 -9.83 -14.23
N LEU A 334 -2.32 -9.43 -13.31
CA LEU A 334 -2.28 -8.08 -12.76
C LEU A 334 -1.98 -7.01 -13.82
N LEU A 335 -1.29 -7.37 -14.92
CA LEU A 335 -0.98 -6.44 -16.01
C LEU A 335 -2.23 -5.99 -16.79
N VAL A 336 -3.32 -6.74 -16.69
CA VAL A 336 -4.60 -6.37 -17.31
C VAL A 336 -5.12 -5.03 -16.80
N GLY A 337 -4.94 -4.76 -15.50
CA GLY A 337 -5.28 -3.48 -14.88
C GLY A 337 -4.37 -2.32 -15.32
N LEU A 338 -3.15 -2.62 -15.77
CA LEU A 338 -2.18 -1.63 -16.24
C LEU A 338 -2.26 -1.36 -17.75
N ASP A 339 -3.11 -2.09 -18.51
CA ASP A 339 -3.38 -1.76 -19.91
C ASP A 339 -3.88 -0.32 -20.03
N GLN A 340 -3.28 0.47 -20.91
CA GLN A 340 -3.51 1.91 -20.98
C GLN A 340 -4.98 2.27 -21.24
N ALA A 341 -5.65 1.53 -22.14
CA ALA A 341 -7.05 1.80 -22.49
C ALA A 341 -7.99 1.45 -21.35
N LYS A 342 -7.78 0.29 -20.70
CA LYS A 342 -8.56 -0.16 -19.55
C LYS A 342 -8.35 0.76 -18.35
N ARG A 343 -7.08 1.07 -18.03
CA ARG A 343 -6.73 1.99 -16.95
C ARG A 343 -7.39 3.35 -17.15
N LYS A 344 -7.27 3.92 -18.36
CA LYS A 344 -7.90 5.20 -18.68
C LYS A 344 -9.41 5.14 -18.48
N ALA A 345 -10.08 4.14 -19.02
CA ALA A 345 -11.53 3.98 -18.88
C ALA A 345 -11.96 3.85 -17.41
N PHE A 346 -11.21 3.08 -16.61
CA PHE A 346 -11.45 2.89 -15.18
C PHE A 346 -11.27 4.19 -14.39
N LEU A 347 -10.17 4.91 -14.62
CA LEU A 347 -9.94 6.22 -13.99
C LEU A 347 -10.97 7.26 -14.40
N ASP A 348 -11.42 7.27 -15.67
CA ASP A 348 -12.48 8.17 -16.12
C ASP A 348 -13.83 7.88 -15.43
N GLN A 349 -14.15 6.59 -15.19
CA GLN A 349 -15.32 6.20 -14.40
C GLN A 349 -15.19 6.68 -12.94
N TRP A 350 -14.03 6.48 -12.32
CA TRP A 350 -13.74 6.93 -10.97
C TRP A 350 -13.93 8.45 -10.83
N ARG A 351 -13.29 9.23 -11.68
CA ARG A 351 -13.39 10.71 -11.69
C ARG A 351 -14.84 11.19 -11.82
N LYS A 352 -15.61 10.61 -12.75
CA LYS A 352 -17.02 10.96 -12.95
C LYS A 352 -17.85 10.77 -11.68
N SER A 353 -17.63 9.68 -10.95
CA SER A 353 -18.37 9.40 -9.72
C SER A 353 -18.09 10.42 -8.61
N PHE A 354 -16.84 10.90 -8.50
CA PHE A 354 -16.47 11.92 -7.52
C PHE A 354 -16.83 13.35 -7.97
N GLN A 355 -16.89 13.62 -9.27
CA GLN A 355 -17.31 14.93 -9.81
C GLN A 355 -18.82 15.16 -9.65
N LEU A 356 -19.64 14.12 -9.83
CA LEU A 356 -21.09 14.21 -9.64
C LEU A 356 -21.50 14.54 -8.21
N GLY A 357 -20.69 14.20 -7.20
CA GLY A 357 -20.88 14.58 -5.82
C GLY A 357 -20.45 16.03 -5.47
N GLY A 358 -19.83 16.74 -6.41
CA GLY A 358 -19.31 18.12 -6.23
C GLY A 358 -20.22 19.25 -6.76
N GLY A 359 -21.30 18.92 -7.47
CA GLY A 359 -22.22 19.91 -8.01
C GLY A 359 -23.30 20.31 -6.99
N GLU A 360 -23.03 21.33 -6.18
CA GLU A 360 -23.93 22.35 -5.65
C GLU A 360 -23.13 23.34 -4.82
#